data_78d7451166d88cd863da5e8a87a90653
#
_entry.id   78d7451166d88cd863da5e8a87a90653
#
_cell.length_a   1.000
_cell.length_b   1.000
_cell.length_c   1.000
_cell.angle_alpha   90.00
_cell.angle_beta   90.00
_cell.angle_gamma   90.00
#
_symmetry.space_group_name_H-M   'P 1'
#
loop_
_entity.id
_entity.type
_entity.pdbx_description
1 polymer ?
#
loop_
_entity_poly.entity_id
_entity_poly.type
_entity_poly.pdbx_seq_one_letter_code
_entity_poly.pdbx_strand_id
1 'polypeptide(L)'
;MAKKISKAKNKSFSIGFVGTGRMGANMARNLKEKGFTVSTVFDTKQNIAKKIAKEIGCTASKTLKEVTSSSDVVITVVTDDKSMLNIYKKKGDSLLIDAKNTTFINCATISPDTHIKIEKRAEAVGAKSLEGCMASSIDQARNGTLYLMCGGKRSVFNKVKPILDAL
;
A
#
# COMPACT_ATOMS: atom_id res chain seq x y z
N MET A 1 -19.71 30.66 17.36
CA MET A 1 -18.23 30.62 17.23
C MET A 1 -17.82 29.26 16.64
N ALA A 2 -17.52 29.18 15.34
CA ALA A 2 -17.10 27.94 14.70
C ALA A 2 -15.62 27.69 15.01
N LYS A 3 -15.31 26.56 15.67
CA LYS A 3 -13.94 26.12 15.90
C LYS A 3 -13.27 25.83 14.54
N LYS A 4 -12.29 26.65 14.15
CA LYS A 4 -11.35 26.34 13.07
C LYS A 4 -10.62 25.05 13.44
N ILE A 5 -10.97 23.95 12.77
CA ILE A 5 -10.18 22.72 12.80
C ILE A 5 -8.85 23.04 12.12
N SER A 6 -7.77 23.07 12.89
CA SER A 6 -6.43 23.25 12.36
C SER A 6 -6.14 22.09 11.40
N LYS A 7 -5.90 22.41 10.12
CA LYS A 7 -5.29 21.47 9.17
C LYS A 7 -3.91 21.12 9.72
N ALA A 8 -3.81 20.00 10.42
CA ALA A 8 -2.51 19.38 10.71
C ALA A 8 -1.79 19.23 9.37
N LYS A 9 -0.53 19.70 9.28
CA LYS A 9 0.34 19.47 8.13
C LYS A 9 0.50 17.94 7.99
N ASN A 10 -0.36 17.31 7.20
CA ASN A 10 -0.17 15.92 6.80
C ASN A 10 1.19 15.86 6.11
N LYS A 11 2.12 15.11 6.71
CA LYS A 11 3.37 14.75 6.04
C LYS A 11 2.93 14.04 4.77
N SER A 12 3.11 14.68 3.62
CA SER A 12 2.63 14.19 2.32
C SER A 12 3.45 12.94 1.96
N PHE A 13 2.95 11.75 2.31
CA PHE A 13 3.53 10.50 1.83
C PHE A 13 3.22 10.33 0.35
N SER A 14 4.23 9.92 -0.40
CA SER A 14 4.03 9.32 -1.72
C SER A 14 3.61 7.86 -1.54
N ILE A 15 2.46 7.47 -2.11
CA ILE A 15 1.88 6.14 -1.93
C ILE A 15 1.92 5.38 -3.24
N GLY A 16 2.53 4.18 -3.22
CA GLY A 16 2.49 3.22 -4.31
C GLY A 16 1.50 2.10 -4.03
N PHE A 17 0.89 1.55 -5.08
CA PHE A 17 0.03 0.37 -5.00
C PHE A 17 0.59 -0.79 -5.80
N VAL A 18 0.56 -2.00 -5.22
CA VAL A 18 0.85 -3.26 -5.90
C VAL A 18 -0.38 -4.15 -5.82
N GLY A 19 -0.92 -4.46 -6.99
CA GLY A 19 -2.21 -5.12 -7.15
C GLY A 19 -3.34 -4.08 -7.31
N THR A 20 -3.76 -3.90 -8.57
CA THR A 20 -4.82 -2.97 -8.98
C THR A 20 -6.09 -3.69 -9.42
N GLY A 21 -6.36 -4.84 -8.80
CA GLY A 21 -7.64 -5.52 -8.90
C GLY A 21 -8.78 -4.70 -8.29
N ARG A 22 -9.95 -5.32 -8.12
CA ARG A 22 -11.16 -4.61 -7.63
C ARG A 22 -10.95 -3.86 -6.31
N MET A 23 -10.25 -4.46 -5.34
CA MET A 23 -9.99 -3.82 -4.06
C MET A 23 -8.93 -2.71 -4.19
N GLY A 24 -7.71 -3.03 -4.67
CA GLY A 24 -6.60 -2.09 -4.74
C GLY A 24 -6.88 -0.87 -5.61
N ALA A 25 -7.56 -1.05 -6.75
CA ALA A 25 -7.96 0.07 -7.60
C ALA A 25 -8.92 1.03 -6.86
N ASN A 26 -9.91 0.51 -6.12
CA ASN A 26 -10.85 1.34 -5.38
C ASN A 26 -10.21 2.05 -4.19
N MET A 27 -9.29 1.38 -3.49
CA MET A 27 -8.49 2.02 -2.43
C MET A 27 -7.64 3.17 -2.99
N ALA A 28 -6.99 2.97 -4.15
CA ALA A 28 -6.17 3.99 -4.80
C ALA A 28 -7.00 5.21 -5.23
N ARG A 29 -8.21 4.99 -5.81
CA ARG A 29 -9.16 6.06 -6.16
C ARG A 29 -9.58 6.84 -4.93
N ASN A 30 -10.02 6.16 -3.89
CA ASN A 30 -10.45 6.77 -2.65
C ASN A 30 -9.37 7.64 -2.01
N LEU A 31 -8.14 7.12 -1.88
CA LEU A 31 -7.03 7.91 -1.33
C LEU A 31 -6.72 9.14 -2.19
N LYS A 32 -6.74 8.99 -3.52
CA LYS A 32 -6.53 10.13 -4.44
C LYS A 32 -7.59 11.21 -4.27
N GLU A 33 -8.86 10.83 -4.18
CA GLU A 33 -9.98 11.75 -3.98
C GLU A 33 -9.93 12.45 -2.61
N LYS A 34 -9.43 11.76 -1.59
CA LYS A 34 -9.18 12.33 -0.25
C LYS A 34 -7.91 13.21 -0.18
N GLY A 35 -7.23 13.44 -1.32
CA GLY A 35 -6.10 14.35 -1.44
C GLY A 35 -4.74 13.75 -1.09
N PHE A 36 -4.64 12.42 -0.96
CA PHE A 36 -3.34 11.76 -0.81
C PHE A 36 -2.58 11.70 -2.15
N THR A 37 -1.25 11.72 -2.05
CA THR A 37 -0.38 11.59 -3.23
C THR A 37 -0.21 10.12 -3.58
N VAL A 38 -1.06 9.59 -4.47
CA VAL A 38 -0.82 8.28 -5.09
C VAL A 38 0.16 8.50 -6.24
N SER A 39 1.42 8.08 -6.06
CA SER A 39 2.53 8.30 -6.99
C SER A 39 2.55 7.29 -8.12
N THR A 40 2.29 6.04 -7.80
CA THR A 40 2.39 4.95 -8.77
C THR A 40 1.49 3.75 -8.44
N VAL A 41 1.18 3.00 -9.47
CA VAL A 41 0.47 1.71 -9.36
C VAL A 41 1.19 0.64 -10.19
N PHE A 42 1.14 -0.59 -9.74
CA PHE A 42 1.68 -1.77 -10.43
C PHE A 42 0.69 -2.92 -10.39
N ASP A 43 0.61 -3.65 -11.48
CA ASP A 43 -0.09 -4.94 -11.58
C ASP A 43 0.66 -5.85 -12.55
N THR A 44 0.59 -7.15 -12.35
CA THR A 44 1.14 -8.13 -13.30
C THR A 44 0.45 -8.02 -14.67
N LYS A 45 -0.83 -7.63 -14.67
CA LYS A 45 -1.58 -7.25 -15.87
C LYS A 45 -1.38 -5.77 -16.15
N GLN A 46 -0.31 -5.42 -16.86
CA GLN A 46 0.11 -4.05 -17.13
C GLN A 46 -0.97 -3.15 -17.78
N ASN A 47 -1.90 -3.72 -18.55
CA ASN A 47 -3.04 -2.99 -19.10
C ASN A 47 -3.98 -2.46 -18.01
N ILE A 48 -4.17 -3.22 -16.92
CA ILE A 48 -4.98 -2.80 -15.77
C ILE A 48 -4.27 -1.65 -15.03
N ALA A 49 -2.98 -1.81 -14.73
CA ALA A 49 -2.19 -0.76 -14.09
C ALA A 49 -2.22 0.56 -14.89
N LYS A 50 -2.01 0.49 -16.21
CA LYS A 50 -2.07 1.65 -17.11
C LYS A 50 -3.44 2.33 -17.11
N LYS A 51 -4.54 1.55 -17.12
CA LYS A 51 -5.90 2.09 -17.05
C LYS A 51 -6.12 2.87 -15.76
N ILE A 52 -5.78 2.29 -14.61
CA ILE A 52 -5.95 2.94 -13.32
C ILE A 52 -5.02 4.15 -13.19
N ALA A 53 -3.77 4.04 -13.61
CA ALA A 53 -2.81 5.15 -13.58
C ALA A 53 -3.33 6.37 -14.37
N LYS A 54 -3.85 6.15 -15.58
CA LYS A 54 -4.45 7.20 -16.40
C LYS A 54 -5.67 7.84 -15.71
N GLU A 55 -6.51 7.02 -15.09
CA GLU A 55 -7.74 7.46 -14.43
C GLU A 55 -7.45 8.38 -13.23
N ILE A 56 -6.51 8.00 -12.37
CA ILE A 56 -6.22 8.75 -11.13
C ILE A 56 -5.05 9.73 -11.26
N GLY A 57 -4.43 9.83 -12.44
CA GLY A 57 -3.32 10.76 -12.71
C GLY A 57 -2.06 10.39 -11.93
N CYS A 58 -1.57 9.15 -12.07
CA CYS A 58 -0.31 8.67 -11.50
C CYS A 58 0.49 7.86 -12.52
N THR A 59 1.63 7.30 -12.11
CA THR A 59 2.48 6.47 -12.98
C THR A 59 2.04 5.00 -12.92
N ALA A 60 2.06 4.30 -14.06
CA ALA A 60 2.02 2.84 -14.10
C ALA A 60 3.46 2.30 -14.13
N SER A 61 3.96 1.83 -12.99
CA SER A 61 5.29 1.22 -12.89
C SER A 61 5.36 -0.08 -13.66
N LYS A 62 6.52 -0.34 -14.27
CA LYS A 62 6.78 -1.58 -15.01
C LYS A 62 7.39 -2.66 -14.11
N THR A 63 8.05 -2.25 -13.04
CA THR A 63 8.75 -3.12 -12.10
C THR A 63 8.36 -2.82 -10.65
N LEU A 64 8.54 -3.78 -9.76
CA LEU A 64 8.34 -3.61 -8.32
C LEU A 64 9.37 -2.64 -7.71
N LYS A 65 10.60 -2.66 -8.23
CA LYS A 65 11.64 -1.69 -7.86
C LYS A 65 11.18 -0.26 -8.12
N GLU A 66 10.59 0.03 -9.29
CA GLU A 66 10.07 1.37 -9.61
C GLU A 66 9.00 1.82 -8.62
N VAL A 67 8.13 0.90 -8.16
CA VAL A 67 7.12 1.22 -7.13
C VAL A 67 7.79 1.66 -5.85
N THR A 68 8.75 0.88 -5.35
CA THR A 68 9.46 1.19 -4.10
C THR A 68 10.24 2.49 -4.20
N SER A 69 10.98 2.70 -5.30
CA SER A 69 11.80 3.92 -5.50
C SER A 69 10.96 5.20 -5.62
N SER A 70 9.67 5.09 -5.93
CA SER A 70 8.75 6.23 -6.11
C SER A 70 7.83 6.46 -4.91
N SER A 71 7.99 5.71 -3.80
CA SER A 71 7.00 5.69 -2.74
C SER A 71 7.61 5.67 -1.34
N ASP A 72 7.07 6.48 -0.43
CA ASP A 72 7.37 6.41 1.01
C ASP A 72 6.60 5.26 1.67
N VAL A 73 5.39 5.00 1.15
CA VAL A 73 4.49 3.94 1.62
C VAL A 73 4.02 3.12 0.42
N VAL A 74 4.11 1.80 0.51
CA VAL A 74 3.59 0.89 -0.53
C VAL A 74 2.48 0.05 0.07
N ILE A 75 1.30 0.08 -0.55
CA ILE A 75 0.15 -0.74 -0.18
C ILE A 75 0.09 -1.94 -1.13
N THR A 76 0.11 -3.16 -0.57
CA THR A 76 0.02 -4.38 -1.36
C THR A 76 -1.36 -5.02 -1.22
N VAL A 77 -1.99 -5.33 -2.36
CA VAL A 77 -3.34 -5.90 -2.44
C VAL A 77 -3.30 -7.08 -3.42
N VAL A 78 -2.61 -8.13 -3.00
CA VAL A 78 -2.47 -9.38 -3.78
C VAL A 78 -3.43 -10.47 -3.24
N THR A 79 -3.54 -11.59 -3.94
CA THR A 79 -4.61 -12.57 -3.71
C THR A 79 -4.24 -13.68 -2.75
N ASP A 80 -2.95 -14.01 -2.58
CA ASP A 80 -2.51 -15.23 -1.88
C ASP A 80 -1.06 -15.13 -1.38
N ASP A 81 -0.67 -16.11 -0.55
CA ASP A 81 0.69 -16.23 0.01
C ASP A 81 1.77 -16.28 -1.06
N LYS A 82 1.55 -17.02 -2.15
CA LYS A 82 2.52 -17.18 -3.23
C LYS A 82 2.80 -15.85 -3.92
N SER A 83 1.76 -15.10 -4.24
CA SER A 83 1.85 -13.77 -4.84
C SER A 83 2.57 -12.81 -3.91
N MET A 84 2.23 -12.83 -2.60
CA MET A 84 2.89 -12.00 -1.60
C MET A 84 4.38 -12.35 -1.48
N LEU A 85 4.73 -13.62 -1.34
CA LEU A 85 6.13 -14.05 -1.25
C LEU A 85 6.92 -13.71 -2.52
N ASN A 86 6.26 -13.70 -3.69
CA ASN A 86 6.90 -13.37 -4.96
C ASN A 86 7.24 -11.88 -5.08
N ILE A 87 6.37 -10.98 -4.67
CA ILE A 87 6.67 -9.54 -4.71
C ILE A 87 7.73 -9.11 -3.67
N TYR A 88 7.97 -9.93 -2.64
CA TYR A 88 9.03 -9.75 -1.63
C TYR A 88 10.16 -10.78 -1.75
N LYS A 89 10.42 -11.30 -2.95
CA LYS A 89 11.51 -12.27 -3.17
C LYS A 89 12.89 -11.64 -3.00
N LYS A 90 13.88 -12.44 -2.62
CA LYS A 90 15.25 -11.97 -2.34
C LYS A 90 16.08 -11.68 -3.61
N LYS A 91 15.69 -12.23 -4.77
CA LYS A 91 16.43 -12.10 -6.04
C LYS A 91 15.48 -11.70 -7.17
N GLY A 92 15.99 -10.95 -8.15
CA GLY A 92 15.22 -10.42 -9.27
C GLY A 92 14.35 -9.21 -8.85
N ASP A 93 13.40 -8.81 -9.69
CA ASP A 93 12.52 -7.67 -9.41
C ASP A 93 11.67 -7.91 -8.17
N SER A 94 11.77 -7.00 -7.20
CA SER A 94 11.18 -7.14 -5.87
C SER A 94 10.96 -5.79 -5.22
N LEU A 95 9.97 -5.70 -4.35
CA LEU A 95 9.73 -4.54 -3.47
C LEU A 95 10.85 -4.29 -2.47
N LEU A 96 11.75 -5.26 -2.25
CA LEU A 96 12.86 -5.10 -1.32
C LEU A 96 14.04 -4.29 -1.90
N ILE A 97 14.04 -4.03 -3.21
CA ILE A 97 15.09 -3.24 -3.86
C ILE A 97 14.87 -1.77 -3.55
N ASP A 98 15.90 -1.09 -3.09
CA ASP A 98 15.89 0.32 -2.71
C ASP A 98 14.84 0.68 -1.62
N ALA A 99 14.46 -0.32 -0.79
CA ALA A 99 13.36 -0.23 0.18
C ALA A 99 13.73 0.45 1.50
N LYS A 100 14.97 0.89 1.68
CA LYS A 100 15.39 1.54 2.94
C LYS A 100 14.47 2.72 3.28
N ASN A 101 13.92 2.71 4.50
CA ASN A 101 12.95 3.68 5.02
C ASN A 101 11.51 3.59 4.43
N THR A 102 11.27 2.77 3.42
CA THR A 102 9.90 2.51 2.92
C THR A 102 9.06 1.80 3.97
N THR A 103 7.78 2.10 4.02
CA THR A 103 6.81 1.39 4.87
C THR A 103 5.84 0.61 3.99
N PHE A 104 5.76 -0.70 4.18
CA PHE A 104 4.83 -1.57 3.49
C PHE A 104 3.57 -1.78 4.33
N ILE A 105 2.38 -1.61 3.73
CA ILE A 105 1.08 -1.97 4.32
C ILE A 105 0.53 -3.14 3.52
N ASN A 106 0.50 -4.32 4.12
CA ASN A 106 0.10 -5.56 3.45
C ASN A 106 -1.38 -5.84 3.72
N CYS A 107 -2.24 -5.53 2.75
CA CYS A 107 -3.69 -5.61 2.87
C CYS A 107 -4.30 -6.93 2.38
N ALA A 108 -3.49 -7.90 1.97
CA ALA A 108 -3.97 -9.21 1.56
C ALA A 108 -4.37 -10.07 2.76
N THR A 109 -5.44 -10.85 2.61
CA THR A 109 -5.79 -11.90 3.57
C THR A 109 -4.99 -13.16 3.24
N ILE A 110 -3.90 -13.35 3.95
CA ILE A 110 -2.90 -14.42 3.78
C ILE A 110 -2.55 -15.04 5.13
N SER A 111 -1.73 -16.09 5.12
CA SER A 111 -1.34 -16.77 6.36
C SER A 111 -0.50 -15.87 7.27
N PRO A 112 -0.66 -15.96 8.61
CA PRO A 112 0.18 -15.24 9.57
C PRO A 112 1.67 -15.49 9.38
N ASP A 113 2.05 -16.71 9.05
CA ASP A 113 3.44 -17.09 8.78
C ASP A 113 4.05 -16.32 7.60
N THR A 114 3.23 -16.03 6.58
CA THR A 114 3.67 -15.23 5.45
C THR A 114 3.87 -13.79 5.86
N HIS A 115 2.97 -13.19 6.65
CA HIS A 115 3.17 -11.84 7.19
C HIS A 115 4.47 -11.73 8.01
N ILE A 116 4.74 -12.70 8.90
CA ILE A 116 5.97 -12.76 9.69
C ILE A 116 7.23 -12.84 8.79
N LYS A 117 7.18 -13.67 7.73
CA LYS A 117 8.28 -13.76 6.76
C LYS A 117 8.53 -12.45 6.02
N ILE A 118 7.46 -11.75 5.62
CA ILE A 118 7.54 -10.46 4.93
C ILE A 118 8.12 -9.39 5.86
N GLU A 119 7.67 -9.31 7.11
CA GLU A 119 8.22 -8.38 8.10
C GLU A 119 9.73 -8.56 8.26
N LYS A 120 10.20 -9.80 8.47
CA LYS A 120 11.63 -10.11 8.57
C LYS A 120 12.42 -9.72 7.32
N ARG A 121 11.85 -9.95 6.12
CA ARG A 121 12.50 -9.56 4.85
C ARG A 121 12.58 -8.04 4.69
N ALA A 122 11.54 -7.32 5.05
CA ALA A 122 11.50 -5.85 5.01
C ALA A 122 12.50 -5.25 6.00
N GLU A 123 12.54 -5.74 7.23
CA GLU A 123 13.49 -5.29 8.25
C GLU A 123 14.95 -5.52 7.83
N ALA A 124 15.25 -6.64 7.18
CA ALA A 124 16.59 -6.96 6.71
C ALA A 124 17.17 -5.96 5.69
N VAL A 125 16.30 -5.20 5.01
CA VAL A 125 16.70 -4.14 4.06
C VAL A 125 16.43 -2.72 4.58
N GLY A 126 16.14 -2.58 5.88
CA GLY A 126 15.88 -1.29 6.52
C GLY A 126 14.50 -0.68 6.22
N ALA A 127 13.57 -1.48 5.71
CA ALA A 127 12.18 -1.12 5.53
C ALA A 127 11.33 -1.49 6.77
N LYS A 128 10.07 -1.08 6.77
CA LYS A 128 9.09 -1.41 7.81
C LYS A 128 7.87 -2.09 7.19
N SER A 129 7.22 -2.96 7.94
CA SER A 129 6.02 -3.67 7.50
C SER A 129 4.91 -3.52 8.53
N LEU A 130 3.68 -3.44 8.03
CA LEU A 130 2.44 -3.49 8.80
C LEU A 130 1.48 -4.41 8.07
N GLU A 131 0.92 -5.36 8.75
CA GLU A 131 -0.26 -6.11 8.30
C GLU A 131 -1.49 -5.20 8.40
N GLY A 132 -2.34 -5.23 7.39
CA GLY A 132 -3.59 -4.49 7.33
C GLY A 132 -4.66 -5.31 6.62
N CYS A 133 -4.93 -6.54 7.12
CA CYS A 133 -5.88 -7.46 6.51
C CYS A 133 -7.27 -6.85 6.41
N MET A 134 -7.87 -6.97 5.22
CA MET A 134 -9.20 -6.43 4.94
C MET A 134 -10.29 -7.45 5.25
N ALA A 135 -11.26 -7.05 6.07
CA ALA A 135 -12.52 -7.79 6.27
C ALA A 135 -13.68 -6.92 5.74
N SER A 136 -13.73 -6.68 4.42
CA SER A 136 -14.57 -5.63 3.84
C SER A 136 -14.95 -5.91 2.39
N SER A 137 -15.96 -5.19 1.89
CA SER A 137 -16.44 -5.26 0.51
C SER A 137 -15.71 -4.28 -0.42
N ILE A 138 -15.95 -4.44 -1.73
CA ILE A 138 -15.45 -3.53 -2.77
C ILE A 138 -16.01 -2.11 -2.59
N ASP A 139 -17.29 -2.00 -2.19
CA ASP A 139 -17.94 -0.71 -1.96
C ASP A 139 -17.31 0.02 -0.77
N GLN A 140 -16.94 -0.71 0.28
CA GLN A 140 -16.22 -0.14 1.41
C GLN A 140 -14.82 0.35 1.00
N ALA A 141 -14.13 -0.39 0.13
CA ALA A 141 -12.85 0.06 -0.42
C ALA A 141 -12.99 1.35 -1.25
N ARG A 142 -14.09 1.48 -1.99
CA ARG A 142 -14.39 2.68 -2.79
C ARG A 142 -14.75 3.88 -1.93
N ASN A 143 -15.46 3.66 -0.84
CA ASN A 143 -15.97 4.72 0.04
C ASN A 143 -15.00 5.08 1.17
N GLY A 144 -13.89 4.35 1.34
CA GLY A 144 -12.92 4.57 2.41
C GLY A 144 -13.50 4.26 3.79
N THR A 145 -14.15 3.12 3.90
CA THR A 145 -14.78 2.62 5.12
C THR A 145 -14.37 1.17 5.39
N LEU A 146 -13.14 0.81 4.99
CA LEU A 146 -12.61 -0.53 5.20
C LEU A 146 -12.48 -0.85 6.71
N TYR A 147 -12.84 -2.07 7.07
CA TYR A 147 -12.43 -2.64 8.34
C TYR A 147 -11.07 -3.32 8.15
N LEU A 148 -10.03 -2.73 8.76
CA LEU A 148 -8.65 -3.21 8.67
C LEU A 148 -8.22 -3.81 10.00
N MET A 149 -7.84 -5.10 9.98
CA MET A 149 -7.19 -5.77 11.11
C MET A 149 -5.69 -5.56 10.98
N CYS A 150 -5.13 -4.72 11.87
CA CYS A 150 -3.73 -4.33 11.79
C CYS A 150 -2.87 -5.12 12.78
N GLY A 151 -1.77 -5.70 12.28
CA GLY A 151 -0.73 -6.36 13.06
C GLY A 151 0.64 -5.77 12.78
N GLY A 152 1.50 -5.66 13.82
CA GLY A 152 2.86 -5.15 13.71
C GLY A 152 3.25 -4.15 14.78
N LYS A 153 4.36 -3.43 14.55
CA LYS A 153 4.88 -2.48 15.53
C LYS A 153 4.00 -1.24 15.66
N ARG A 154 3.65 -0.86 16.89
CA ARG A 154 2.83 0.33 17.21
C ARG A 154 3.40 1.61 16.58
N SER A 155 4.72 1.76 16.52
CA SER A 155 5.37 2.92 15.90
C SER A 155 5.12 2.99 14.39
N VAL A 156 5.06 1.85 13.70
CA VAL A 156 4.75 1.77 12.28
C VAL A 156 3.27 2.09 12.04
N PHE A 157 2.37 1.50 12.83
CA PHE A 157 0.95 1.80 12.82
C PHE A 157 0.68 3.31 12.98
N ASN A 158 1.26 3.93 14.00
CA ASN A 158 1.08 5.37 14.27
C ASN A 158 1.60 6.25 13.11
N LYS A 159 2.71 5.84 12.46
CA LYS A 159 3.27 6.56 11.31
C LYS A 159 2.30 6.61 10.13
N VAL A 160 1.63 5.49 9.83
CA VAL A 160 0.74 5.37 8.66
C VAL A 160 -0.74 5.52 9.00
N LYS A 161 -1.07 5.79 10.27
CA LYS A 161 -2.45 5.94 10.73
C LYS A 161 -3.30 6.90 9.88
N PRO A 162 -2.80 8.07 9.41
CA PRO A 162 -3.60 8.92 8.54
C PRO A 162 -4.03 8.26 7.22
N ILE A 163 -3.24 7.32 6.70
CA ILE A 163 -3.58 6.54 5.49
C ILE A 163 -4.63 5.48 5.86
N LEU A 164 -4.42 4.77 6.99
CA LEU A 164 -5.36 3.74 7.45
C LEU A 164 -6.75 4.32 7.75
N ASP A 165 -6.82 5.50 8.40
CA ASP A 165 -8.07 6.18 8.71
C ASP A 165 -8.81 6.69 7.46
N ALA A 166 -8.11 6.79 6.33
CA ALA A 166 -8.68 7.23 5.07
C ALA A 166 -9.17 6.06 4.20
N LEU A 167 -8.75 4.85 4.51
CA LEU A 167 -9.14 3.64 3.78
C LEU A 167 -10.44 3.05 4.32
#